data_0c05203198906ac9ad92a8999ebe46e4
#
_entry.id   0c05203198906ac9ad92a8999ebe46e4
#
_cell.length_a   1.000
_cell.length_b   1.000
_cell.length_c   1.000
_cell.angle_alpha   90.00
_cell.angle_beta   90.00
_cell.angle_gamma   90.00
#
_symmetry.space_group_name_H-M   'P 1'
#
loop_
_entity.id
_entity.type
_entity.pdbx_description
1 polymer ?
#
loop_
_entity_poly.entity_id
_entity_poly.type
_entity_poly.pdbx_seq_one_letter_code
_entity_poly.pdbx_strand_id
1 'polypeptide(L)'
;MGETAGASADEARRIAALRALEVLDTPPEERFDRVTRLAQQLFDVPLALVSLVDTDRLFYKSHQGIADVQAPRDGAFCAAAVQQPGTFVVPDATRDPRFDAAPFVVDDPGIRFYAGRPLAAAGGERVGTLCLMDRRPRDFTDDDAALLGDLADWVEKELAVDAELERAAQVQHGLMPVAAPDVPGWELAGACLPARGVGGDFYDWQVVSGRVVLTLADVMGRGLGAAIIAATVRSVLRGVSRHAGVEDAVALAERVLEPDLDRTGAFVTAFHAVLDPGSGVVRYTDAGHGLAVVRSADGTLRRLGAQGPPLGAAVGLPRAAAELALAPGETLVVASDGLLDRGDRALDPEDVLAAPLGAATSAADAVDRVLTRARSATDRPDDVTVVVLRRGDA
;
A
#
# COMPACT_ATOMS: atom_id res chain seq x y z
N MET A 1 24.69 36.77 -1.70
CA MET A 1 24.84 35.42 -2.29
C MET A 1 24.51 34.27 -1.31
N GLY A 2 24.36 34.52 -0.01
CA GLY A 2 23.99 33.47 0.96
C GLY A 2 22.48 33.21 1.10
N GLU A 3 21.64 34.23 0.95
CA GLU A 3 20.17 34.12 1.16
C GLU A 3 19.46 33.32 0.05
N THR A 4 19.88 33.46 -1.21
CA THR A 4 19.29 32.73 -2.34
C THR A 4 19.58 31.22 -2.32
N ALA A 5 20.75 30.80 -1.79
CA ALA A 5 21.09 29.40 -1.65
C ALA A 5 20.31 28.70 -0.50
N GLY A 6 20.05 29.44 0.58
CA GLY A 6 19.23 28.95 1.72
C GLY A 6 17.76 28.76 1.33
N ALA A 7 17.16 29.73 0.66
CA ALA A 7 15.78 29.67 0.19
C ALA A 7 15.55 28.51 -0.81
N SER A 8 16.54 28.22 -1.67
CA SER A 8 16.48 27.07 -2.59
C SER A 8 16.56 25.71 -1.86
N ALA A 9 17.36 25.63 -0.78
CA ALA A 9 17.48 24.40 0.01
C ALA A 9 16.22 24.15 0.86
N ASP A 10 15.61 25.20 1.39
CA ASP A 10 14.35 25.11 2.16
C ASP A 10 13.19 24.68 1.25
N GLU A 11 13.11 25.23 0.03
CA GLU A 11 12.10 24.83 -0.94
C GLU A 11 12.31 23.37 -1.39
N ALA A 12 13.55 22.95 -1.61
CA ALA A 12 13.84 21.55 -1.97
C ALA A 12 13.40 20.58 -0.83
N ARG A 13 13.62 20.94 0.45
CA ARG A 13 13.15 20.16 1.59
C ARG A 13 11.63 20.12 1.65
N ARG A 14 10.96 21.26 1.46
CA ARG A 14 9.51 21.37 1.42
C ARG A 14 8.89 20.46 0.34
N ILE A 15 9.44 20.49 -0.88
CA ILE A 15 8.98 19.64 -1.99
C ILE A 15 9.25 18.16 -1.70
N ALA A 16 10.40 17.83 -1.10
CA ALA A 16 10.70 16.45 -0.69
C ALA A 16 9.70 15.95 0.36
N ALA A 17 9.36 16.79 1.36
CA ALA A 17 8.35 16.47 2.38
C ALA A 17 6.96 16.29 1.76
N LEU A 18 6.55 17.15 0.82
CA LEU A 18 5.28 17.02 0.11
C LEU A 18 5.20 15.70 -0.67
N ARG A 19 6.26 15.35 -1.40
CA ARG A 19 6.31 14.11 -2.19
C ARG A 19 6.31 12.86 -1.33
N ALA A 20 6.92 12.93 -0.14
CA ALA A 20 6.93 11.84 0.82
C ALA A 20 5.55 11.57 1.45
N LEU A 21 4.57 12.45 1.28
CA LEU A 21 3.19 12.21 1.69
C LEU A 21 2.41 11.32 0.69
N GLU A 22 2.90 11.18 -0.56
CA GLU A 22 2.30 10.39 -1.65
C GLU A 22 0.81 10.69 -1.93
N VAL A 23 0.36 11.90 -1.58
CA VAL A 23 -1.04 12.36 -1.76
C VAL A 23 -1.28 13.16 -3.04
N LEU A 24 -0.22 13.49 -3.79
CA LEU A 24 -0.34 14.17 -5.08
C LEU A 24 -0.91 13.20 -6.12
N ASP A 25 -1.78 13.72 -6.99
CA ASP A 25 -2.40 12.98 -8.09
C ASP A 25 -3.22 11.74 -7.65
N THR A 26 -3.60 11.67 -6.36
CA THR A 26 -4.45 10.63 -5.83
C THR A 26 -5.94 11.00 -5.93
N PRO A 27 -6.88 10.03 -5.96
CA PRO A 27 -8.31 10.30 -5.95
C PRO A 27 -8.77 11.13 -4.74
N PRO A 28 -9.95 11.78 -4.81
CA PRO A 28 -10.59 12.40 -3.65
C PRO A 28 -10.80 11.40 -2.51
N GLU A 29 -10.69 11.87 -1.27
CA GLU A 29 -10.84 11.06 -0.06
C GLU A 29 -11.78 11.73 0.94
N GLU A 30 -12.78 10.99 1.41
CA GLU A 30 -13.84 11.50 2.29
C GLU A 30 -13.30 12.15 3.58
N ARG A 31 -12.18 11.69 4.12
CA ARG A 31 -11.56 12.28 5.32
C ARG A 31 -11.13 13.73 5.12
N PHE A 32 -10.62 14.10 3.93
CA PHE A 32 -10.31 15.49 3.59
C PHE A 32 -11.55 16.25 3.15
N ASP A 33 -12.45 15.62 2.38
CA ASP A 33 -13.68 16.23 1.89
C ASP A 33 -14.63 16.61 3.04
N ARG A 34 -14.65 15.81 4.10
CA ARG A 34 -15.43 16.13 5.31
C ARG A 34 -14.93 17.42 5.98
N VAL A 35 -13.61 17.62 6.05
CA VAL A 35 -13.04 18.84 6.66
C VAL A 35 -13.33 20.06 5.80
N THR A 36 -13.19 19.99 4.48
CA THR A 36 -13.48 21.12 3.58
C THR A 36 -14.95 21.47 3.56
N ARG A 37 -15.87 20.49 3.59
CA ARG A 37 -17.32 20.73 3.74
C ARG A 37 -17.65 21.39 5.06
N LEU A 38 -17.05 20.94 6.15
CA LEU A 38 -17.24 21.53 7.47
C LEU A 38 -16.71 22.97 7.50
N ALA A 39 -15.53 23.22 6.97
CA ALA A 39 -14.95 24.55 6.86
C ALA A 39 -15.85 25.49 6.03
N GLN A 40 -16.34 25.03 4.87
CA GLN A 40 -17.26 25.79 4.03
C GLN A 40 -18.53 26.21 4.80
N GLN A 41 -19.10 25.29 5.59
CA GLN A 41 -20.31 25.55 6.37
C GLN A 41 -20.09 26.47 7.56
N LEU A 42 -19.01 26.23 8.34
CA LEU A 42 -18.72 27.00 9.55
C LEU A 42 -18.39 28.47 9.25
N PHE A 43 -17.67 28.73 8.16
CA PHE A 43 -17.29 30.08 7.75
C PHE A 43 -18.26 30.73 6.76
N ASP A 44 -19.29 30.01 6.34
CA ASP A 44 -20.27 30.49 5.34
C ASP A 44 -19.58 31.07 4.10
N VAL A 45 -18.63 30.33 3.53
CA VAL A 45 -17.86 30.71 2.33
C VAL A 45 -18.21 29.83 1.14
N PRO A 46 -18.18 30.35 -0.10
CA PRO A 46 -18.47 29.54 -1.28
C PRO A 46 -17.37 28.52 -1.61
N LEU A 47 -16.12 28.75 -1.20
CA LEU A 47 -15.00 27.88 -1.52
C LEU A 47 -14.16 27.54 -0.29
N ALA A 48 -13.87 26.24 -0.11
CA ALA A 48 -12.96 25.72 0.89
C ALA A 48 -12.13 24.58 0.29
N LEU A 49 -10.79 24.63 0.45
CA LEU A 49 -9.89 23.68 -0.19
C LEU A 49 -8.79 23.22 0.75
N VAL A 50 -8.40 21.96 0.59
CA VAL A 50 -7.07 21.48 0.98
C VAL A 50 -6.19 21.54 -0.27
N SER A 51 -5.29 22.52 -0.33
CA SER A 51 -4.43 22.81 -1.46
C SER A 51 -2.98 22.45 -1.12
N LEU A 52 -2.39 21.55 -1.87
CA LEU A 52 -0.99 21.16 -1.77
C LEU A 52 -0.17 21.97 -2.78
N VAL A 53 0.96 22.54 -2.32
CA VAL A 53 1.77 23.46 -3.13
C VAL A 53 2.97 22.71 -3.70
N ASP A 54 2.86 22.26 -4.95
CA ASP A 54 3.93 21.56 -5.69
C ASP A 54 4.94 22.56 -6.30
N THR A 55 5.81 22.09 -7.16
CA THR A 55 6.89 22.87 -7.79
C THR A 55 6.35 24.00 -8.65
N ASP A 56 5.35 23.71 -9.47
CA ASP A 56 4.80 24.60 -10.49
C ASP A 56 3.27 24.75 -10.46
N ARG A 57 2.61 23.94 -9.62
CA ARG A 57 1.15 23.90 -9.49
C ARG A 57 0.69 23.83 -8.04
N LEU A 58 -0.59 24.12 -7.87
CA LEU A 58 -1.38 23.75 -6.70
C LEU A 58 -2.18 22.50 -7.06
N PHE A 59 -2.12 21.47 -6.23
CA PHE A 59 -2.98 20.30 -6.33
C PHE A 59 -4.03 20.35 -5.23
N TYR A 60 -5.32 20.26 -5.62
CA TYR A 60 -6.43 20.31 -4.67
C TYR A 60 -6.81 18.90 -4.24
N LYS A 61 -6.27 18.47 -3.09
CA LYS A 61 -6.57 17.16 -2.50
C LYS A 61 -8.02 17.04 -2.08
N SER A 62 -8.62 18.16 -1.68
CA SER A 62 -10.05 18.30 -1.45
C SER A 62 -10.51 19.70 -1.80
N HIS A 63 -11.69 19.84 -2.36
CA HIS A 63 -12.23 21.14 -2.79
C HIS A 63 -13.74 21.17 -2.72
N GLN A 64 -14.28 22.32 -2.27
CA GLN A 64 -15.69 22.65 -2.28
C GLN A 64 -15.90 23.95 -3.08
N GLY A 65 -16.91 23.97 -3.94
CA GLY A 65 -17.33 25.16 -4.67
C GLY A 65 -16.53 25.47 -5.95
N ILE A 66 -15.56 24.62 -6.33
CA ILE A 66 -14.79 24.70 -7.57
C ILE A 66 -14.72 23.32 -8.22
N ALA A 67 -14.65 23.25 -9.54
CA ALA A 67 -14.56 22.00 -10.30
C ALA A 67 -13.11 21.60 -10.62
N ASP A 68 -12.20 22.56 -10.65
CA ASP A 68 -10.80 22.32 -10.96
C ASP A 68 -10.10 21.55 -9.84
N VAL A 69 -9.25 20.61 -10.22
CA VAL A 69 -8.44 19.80 -9.28
C VAL A 69 -7.02 20.33 -9.13
N GLN A 70 -6.65 21.35 -9.91
CA GLN A 70 -5.32 21.99 -9.86
C GLN A 70 -5.35 23.40 -10.44
N ALA A 71 -4.34 24.20 -10.08
CA ALA A 71 -4.13 25.53 -10.65
C ALA A 71 -2.62 25.84 -10.74
N PRO A 72 -2.19 26.84 -11.56
CA PRO A 72 -0.82 27.31 -11.54
C PRO A 72 -0.41 27.82 -10.15
N ARG A 73 0.82 27.54 -9.74
CA ARG A 73 1.37 27.98 -8.47
C ARG A 73 1.69 29.48 -8.47
N ASP A 74 2.16 29.99 -9.61
CA ASP A 74 2.65 31.35 -9.73
C ASP A 74 1.55 32.38 -9.44
N GLY A 75 1.84 33.33 -8.57
CA GLY A 75 0.91 34.36 -8.14
C GLY A 75 -0.24 33.88 -7.22
N ALA A 76 -0.32 32.58 -6.89
CA ALA A 76 -1.43 32.03 -6.11
C ALA A 76 -1.33 32.37 -4.60
N PHE A 77 -2.49 32.60 -3.96
CA PHE A 77 -2.59 32.84 -2.51
C PHE A 77 -1.97 31.74 -1.68
N CYS A 78 -2.19 30.46 -2.01
CA CYS A 78 -1.66 29.33 -1.27
C CYS A 78 -0.13 29.29 -1.33
N ALA A 79 0.47 29.69 -2.45
CA ALA A 79 1.92 29.80 -2.59
C ALA A 79 2.53 30.87 -1.68
N ALA A 80 1.81 31.99 -1.46
CA ALA A 80 2.20 33.00 -0.50
C ALA A 80 1.96 32.55 0.94
N ALA A 81 0.85 31.86 1.21
CA ALA A 81 0.47 31.41 2.54
C ALA A 81 1.47 30.40 3.13
N VAL A 82 1.99 29.44 2.35
CA VAL A 82 2.98 28.45 2.86
C VAL A 82 4.29 29.08 3.30
N GLN A 83 4.57 30.33 2.91
CA GLN A 83 5.76 31.06 3.36
C GLN A 83 5.56 31.66 4.76
N GLN A 84 4.33 31.73 5.26
CA GLN A 84 3.99 32.34 6.55
C GLN A 84 3.84 31.27 7.65
N PRO A 85 4.20 31.54 8.90
CA PRO A 85 4.06 30.58 9.99
C PRO A 85 2.63 30.47 10.54
N GLY A 86 1.76 31.42 10.24
CA GLY A 86 0.39 31.51 10.77
C GLY A 86 -0.65 31.61 9.67
N THR A 87 -1.90 31.83 10.06
CA THR A 87 -2.98 32.04 9.10
C THR A 87 -2.71 33.30 8.26
N PHE A 88 -2.67 33.11 6.95
CA PHE A 88 -2.48 34.18 5.98
C PHE A 88 -3.84 34.68 5.52
N VAL A 89 -4.12 35.99 5.71
CA VAL A 89 -5.41 36.59 5.40
C VAL A 89 -5.25 37.71 4.39
N VAL A 90 -6.10 37.70 3.36
CA VAL A 90 -6.28 38.78 2.38
C VAL A 90 -7.75 39.19 2.42
N PRO A 91 -8.13 40.27 3.17
CA PRO A 91 -9.52 40.68 3.34
C PRO A 91 -10.18 41.17 2.05
N ASP A 92 -9.40 41.84 1.19
CA ASP A 92 -9.82 42.29 -0.14
C ASP A 92 -8.66 42.21 -1.14
N ALA A 93 -8.68 41.18 -1.99
CA ALA A 93 -7.62 40.93 -2.96
C ALA A 93 -7.48 42.02 -4.03
N THR A 94 -8.53 42.81 -4.28
CA THR A 94 -8.45 43.94 -5.23
C THR A 94 -7.65 45.12 -4.69
N ARG A 95 -7.38 45.13 -3.40
CA ARG A 95 -6.61 46.17 -2.70
C ARG A 95 -5.20 45.70 -2.30
N ASP A 96 -4.89 44.45 -2.54
CA ASP A 96 -3.58 43.89 -2.21
C ASP A 96 -2.71 43.87 -3.48
N PRO A 97 -1.63 44.67 -3.54
CA PRO A 97 -0.80 44.79 -4.74
C PRO A 97 -0.08 43.50 -5.13
N ARG A 98 -0.11 42.47 -4.29
CA ARG A 98 0.43 41.15 -4.62
C ARG A 98 -0.51 40.34 -5.52
N PHE A 99 -1.83 40.66 -5.47
CA PHE A 99 -2.88 39.83 -6.07
C PHE A 99 -3.88 40.62 -6.93
N ASP A 100 -3.89 41.95 -6.88
CA ASP A 100 -4.90 42.81 -7.54
C ASP A 100 -4.99 42.59 -9.07
N ALA A 101 -3.90 42.20 -9.71
CA ALA A 101 -3.84 41.88 -11.14
C ALA A 101 -3.88 40.37 -11.45
N ALA A 102 -4.03 39.50 -10.43
CA ALA A 102 -4.02 38.07 -10.66
C ALA A 102 -5.29 37.61 -11.41
N PRO A 103 -5.19 36.64 -12.35
CA PRO A 103 -6.34 36.17 -13.14
C PRO A 103 -7.52 35.73 -12.31
N PHE A 104 -7.31 35.00 -11.23
CA PHE A 104 -8.38 34.52 -10.34
C PHE A 104 -9.05 35.65 -9.50
N VAL A 105 -8.48 36.87 -9.53
CA VAL A 105 -9.05 38.09 -8.94
C VAL A 105 -9.79 38.91 -9.98
N VAL A 106 -9.19 39.12 -11.16
CA VAL A 106 -9.75 40.01 -12.20
C VAL A 106 -10.78 39.30 -13.08
N ASP A 107 -10.61 38.00 -13.32
CA ASP A 107 -11.47 37.15 -14.13
C ASP A 107 -12.33 36.22 -13.25
N ASP A 108 -12.99 35.23 -13.83
CA ASP A 108 -13.67 34.17 -13.09
C ASP A 108 -12.63 33.29 -12.37
N PRO A 109 -12.80 32.95 -11.08
CA PRO A 109 -13.97 33.07 -10.22
C PRO A 109 -14.15 34.42 -9.50
N GLY A 110 -13.27 35.40 -9.71
CA GLY A 110 -13.40 36.74 -9.15
C GLY A 110 -13.23 36.80 -7.63
N ILE A 111 -12.19 36.15 -7.12
CA ILE A 111 -11.95 36.06 -5.67
C ILE A 111 -11.62 37.46 -5.10
N ARG A 112 -12.22 37.75 -3.93
CA ARG A 112 -12.01 38.98 -3.17
C ARG A 112 -11.40 38.72 -1.82
N PHE A 113 -11.77 37.63 -1.18
CA PHE A 113 -11.29 37.24 0.14
C PHE A 113 -10.52 35.92 0.07
N TYR A 114 -9.45 35.83 0.84
CA TYR A 114 -8.69 34.60 1.09
C TYR A 114 -8.28 34.55 2.56
N ALA A 115 -8.45 33.36 3.18
CA ALA A 115 -7.81 33.02 4.44
C ALA A 115 -7.24 31.59 4.31
N GLY A 116 -5.97 31.41 4.57
CA GLY A 116 -5.32 30.11 4.45
C GLY A 116 -4.42 29.82 5.65
N ARG A 117 -4.65 28.69 6.30
CA ARG A 117 -3.77 28.14 7.32
C ARG A 117 -2.80 27.17 6.66
N PRO A 118 -1.48 27.39 6.77
CA PRO A 118 -0.50 26.43 6.29
C PRO A 118 -0.68 25.06 6.95
N LEU A 119 -0.42 24.01 6.18
CA LEU A 119 -0.42 22.62 6.62
C LEU A 119 1.02 22.11 6.66
N ALA A 120 1.44 21.64 7.82
CA ALA A 120 2.78 21.12 8.02
C ALA A 120 2.82 19.60 7.85
N ALA A 121 3.87 19.08 7.20
CA ALA A 121 4.25 17.68 7.27
C ALA A 121 4.87 17.38 8.65
N ALA A 122 5.08 16.09 8.95
CA ALA A 122 5.64 15.65 10.24
C ALA A 122 7.01 16.25 10.59
N GLY A 123 7.78 16.69 9.59
CA GLY A 123 9.06 17.40 9.75
C GLY A 123 8.93 18.90 10.00
N GLY A 124 7.70 19.45 9.96
CA GLY A 124 7.44 20.89 10.12
C GLY A 124 7.48 21.68 8.80
N GLU A 125 7.77 21.04 7.67
CA GLU A 125 7.73 21.69 6.36
C GLU A 125 6.29 21.98 5.96
N ARG A 126 5.99 23.24 5.58
CA ARG A 126 4.65 23.67 5.16
C ARG A 126 4.38 23.27 3.71
N VAL A 127 3.63 22.20 3.54
CA VAL A 127 3.41 21.52 2.25
C VAL A 127 2.19 21.99 1.49
N GLY A 128 1.27 22.67 2.18
CA GLY A 128 0.00 23.11 1.61
C GLY A 128 -0.76 24.06 2.53
N THR A 129 -2.05 24.24 2.25
CA THR A 129 -2.95 25.08 3.05
C THR A 129 -4.34 24.45 3.15
N LEU A 130 -4.99 24.59 4.31
CA LEU A 130 -6.45 24.62 4.37
C LEU A 130 -6.88 26.07 4.14
N CYS A 131 -7.61 26.34 3.08
CA CYS A 131 -7.96 27.69 2.71
C CYS A 131 -9.45 27.88 2.40
N LEU A 132 -9.87 29.11 2.68
CA LEU A 132 -11.22 29.64 2.48
C LEU A 132 -11.14 30.79 1.48
N MET A 133 -12.09 30.86 0.55
CA MET A 133 -12.16 31.95 -0.42
C MET A 133 -13.60 32.42 -0.61
N ASP A 134 -13.75 33.73 -0.87
CA ASP A 134 -15.05 34.30 -1.22
C ASP A 134 -14.90 35.33 -2.36
N ARG A 135 -15.99 35.52 -3.10
CA ARG A 135 -16.17 36.55 -4.13
C ARG A 135 -16.53 37.93 -3.56
N ARG A 136 -16.60 38.04 -2.23
CA ARG A 136 -16.82 39.28 -1.47
C ARG A 136 -15.70 39.50 -0.52
N PRO A 137 -15.29 40.77 -0.28
CA PRO A 137 -14.38 41.08 0.82
C PRO A 137 -14.98 40.64 2.16
N ARG A 138 -14.12 40.18 3.08
CA ARG A 138 -14.50 39.75 4.43
C ARG A 138 -13.51 40.23 5.47
N ASP A 139 -14.03 40.56 6.64
CA ASP A 139 -13.22 40.62 7.86
C ASP A 139 -13.00 39.19 8.36
N PHE A 140 -11.83 38.93 8.94
CA PHE A 140 -11.47 37.64 9.50
C PHE A 140 -10.83 37.87 10.86
N THR A 141 -11.50 37.39 11.90
CA THR A 141 -11.12 37.66 13.29
C THR A 141 -10.05 36.68 13.78
N ASP A 142 -9.48 36.98 14.97
CA ASP A 142 -8.56 36.04 15.62
C ASP A 142 -9.25 34.72 16.02
N ASP A 143 -10.55 34.79 16.38
CA ASP A 143 -11.36 33.60 16.67
C ASP A 143 -11.57 32.75 15.40
N ASP A 144 -11.82 33.39 14.26
CA ASP A 144 -11.89 32.71 12.97
C ASP A 144 -10.55 32.05 12.61
N ALA A 145 -9.43 32.75 12.85
CA ALA A 145 -8.10 32.20 12.59
C ALA A 145 -7.75 31.02 13.51
N ALA A 146 -8.20 31.05 14.77
CA ALA A 146 -8.07 29.92 15.69
C ALA A 146 -8.87 28.72 15.23
N LEU A 147 -10.16 28.91 14.85
CA LEU A 147 -11.03 27.86 14.36
C LEU A 147 -10.48 27.23 13.05
N LEU A 148 -9.98 28.05 12.13
CA LEU A 148 -9.34 27.55 10.91
C LEU A 148 -8.06 26.78 11.24
N GLY A 149 -7.32 27.18 12.28
CA GLY A 149 -6.18 26.45 12.82
C GLY A 149 -6.55 25.06 13.31
N ASP A 150 -7.60 24.92 14.12
CA ASP A 150 -8.09 23.64 14.63
C ASP A 150 -8.47 22.67 13.52
N LEU A 151 -9.10 23.18 12.47
CA LEU A 151 -9.45 22.37 11.28
C LEU A 151 -8.20 21.99 10.47
N ALA A 152 -7.22 22.86 10.37
CA ALA A 152 -5.94 22.58 9.72
C ALA A 152 -5.15 21.50 10.48
N ASP A 153 -5.11 21.59 11.82
CA ASP A 153 -4.50 20.56 12.67
C ASP A 153 -5.15 19.18 12.46
N TRP A 154 -6.46 19.15 12.15
CA TRP A 154 -7.13 17.89 11.77
C TRP A 154 -6.60 17.36 10.44
N VAL A 155 -6.51 18.22 9.41
CA VAL A 155 -5.95 17.84 8.11
C VAL A 155 -4.51 17.35 8.25
N GLU A 156 -3.67 18.01 9.07
CA GLU A 156 -2.29 17.59 9.34
C GLU A 156 -2.22 16.18 9.96
N LYS A 157 -3.13 15.86 10.88
CA LYS A 157 -3.20 14.52 11.48
C LYS A 157 -3.56 13.45 10.43
N GLU A 158 -4.50 13.74 9.53
CA GLU A 158 -4.84 12.82 8.44
C GLU A 158 -3.65 12.60 7.48
N LEU A 159 -2.90 13.67 7.16
CA LEU A 159 -1.68 13.59 6.34
C LEU A 159 -0.56 12.80 7.05
N ALA A 160 -0.41 12.96 8.35
CA ALA A 160 0.62 12.26 9.14
C ALA A 160 0.37 10.74 9.22
N VAL A 161 -0.89 10.32 9.33
CA VAL A 161 -1.27 8.89 9.35
C VAL A 161 -0.86 8.21 8.04
N ASP A 162 -1.06 8.86 6.90
CA ASP A 162 -0.64 8.32 5.60
C ASP A 162 0.87 8.13 5.51
N ALA A 163 1.63 9.13 5.90
CA ALA A 163 3.08 9.07 5.85
C ALA A 163 3.68 7.98 6.76
N GLU A 164 3.01 7.62 7.85
CA GLU A 164 3.44 6.57 8.74
C GLU A 164 3.10 5.19 8.20
N LEU A 165 1.89 5.03 7.64
CA LEU A 165 1.48 3.80 6.95
C LEU A 165 2.36 3.53 5.71
N GLU A 166 2.70 4.55 4.94
CA GLU A 166 3.56 4.42 3.77
C GLU A 166 4.98 3.99 4.16
N ARG A 167 5.54 4.56 5.24
CA ARG A 167 6.83 4.07 5.79
C ARG A 167 6.76 2.62 6.24
N ALA A 168 5.66 2.21 6.88
CA ALA A 168 5.46 0.82 7.27
C ALA A 168 5.38 -0.10 6.03
N ALA A 169 4.71 0.35 4.95
CA ALA A 169 4.63 -0.35 3.68
C ALA A 169 6.01 -0.53 3.03
N GLN A 170 6.83 0.52 3.00
CA GLN A 170 8.21 0.44 2.49
C GLN A 170 9.05 -0.54 3.29
N VAL A 171 8.94 -0.55 4.63
CA VAL A 171 9.64 -1.52 5.48
C VAL A 171 9.16 -2.93 5.18
N GLN A 172 7.85 -3.16 5.12
CA GLN A 172 7.28 -4.47 4.82
C GLN A 172 7.73 -4.97 3.44
N HIS A 173 7.67 -4.09 2.42
CA HIS A 173 8.14 -4.41 1.08
C HIS A 173 9.63 -4.77 1.07
N GLY A 174 10.46 -4.05 1.84
CA GLY A 174 11.88 -4.35 2.01
C GLY A 174 12.18 -5.67 2.72
N LEU A 175 11.21 -6.26 3.41
CA LEU A 175 11.31 -7.60 3.98
C LEU A 175 11.06 -8.70 2.95
N MET A 176 10.35 -8.43 1.85
CA MET A 176 10.09 -9.41 0.79
C MET A 176 11.39 -9.76 0.04
N PRO A 177 11.48 -10.94 -0.57
CA PRO A 177 12.64 -11.31 -1.36
C PRO A 177 12.89 -10.34 -2.52
N VAL A 178 14.10 -9.81 -2.62
CA VAL A 178 14.49 -8.86 -3.70
C VAL A 178 14.67 -9.57 -5.04
N ALA A 179 15.14 -10.82 -5.02
CA ALA A 179 15.38 -11.62 -6.22
C ALA A 179 15.11 -13.10 -5.95
N ALA A 180 14.71 -13.80 -6.99
CA ALA A 180 14.65 -15.26 -6.95
C ALA A 180 16.07 -15.87 -6.90
N PRO A 181 16.28 -16.98 -6.18
CA PRO A 181 17.53 -17.69 -6.23
C PRO A 181 17.77 -18.28 -7.63
N ASP A 182 19.01 -18.20 -8.09
CA ASP A 182 19.43 -18.87 -9.32
C ASP A 182 19.59 -20.37 -9.03
N VAL A 183 18.71 -21.17 -9.61
CA VAL A 183 18.68 -22.63 -9.45
C VAL A 183 18.64 -23.27 -10.83
N PRO A 184 19.71 -23.92 -11.28
CA PRO A 184 19.77 -24.49 -12.61
C PRO A 184 18.59 -25.44 -12.93
N GLY A 185 17.91 -25.20 -14.04
CA GLY A 185 16.75 -25.95 -14.48
C GLY A 185 15.42 -25.56 -13.81
N TRP A 186 15.42 -24.49 -12.99
CA TRP A 186 14.23 -24.02 -12.30
C TRP A 186 14.04 -22.51 -12.46
N GLU A 187 12.80 -22.11 -12.57
CA GLU A 187 12.39 -20.70 -12.55
C GLU A 187 11.52 -20.46 -11.31
N LEU A 188 11.84 -19.40 -10.58
CA LEU A 188 11.05 -18.93 -9.44
C LEU A 188 10.66 -17.49 -9.67
N ALA A 189 9.41 -17.16 -9.38
CA ALA A 189 8.93 -15.80 -9.36
C ALA A 189 7.86 -15.65 -8.29
N GLY A 190 7.72 -14.46 -7.73
CA GLY A 190 6.69 -14.17 -6.74
C GLY A 190 6.47 -12.67 -6.65
N ALA A 191 5.25 -12.30 -6.30
CA ALA A 191 4.88 -10.92 -6.03
C ALA A 191 3.74 -10.88 -5.02
N CYS A 192 3.73 -9.82 -4.25
CA CYS A 192 2.68 -9.45 -3.32
C CYS A 192 2.14 -8.06 -3.72
N LEU A 193 0.83 -7.95 -3.82
CA LEU A 193 0.10 -6.74 -4.16
C LEU A 193 -0.88 -6.43 -3.03
N PRO A 194 -0.49 -5.61 -2.03
CA PRO A 194 -1.36 -5.26 -0.92
C PRO A 194 -2.63 -4.55 -1.39
N ALA A 195 -3.75 -4.80 -0.72
CA ALA A 195 -5.01 -4.08 -0.95
C ALA A 195 -4.92 -2.62 -0.49
N ARG A 196 -4.18 -2.38 0.60
CA ARG A 196 -3.94 -1.06 1.19
C ARG A 196 -2.47 -1.02 1.65
N GLY A 197 -1.70 -0.07 1.30
CA GLY A 197 -0.29 0.14 1.66
C GLY A 197 0.47 -1.02 2.35
N VAL A 198 -0.05 -1.56 3.46
CA VAL A 198 0.45 -2.74 4.20
C VAL A 198 -0.57 -3.87 4.21
N GLY A 199 -0.11 -5.12 4.24
CA GLY A 199 -0.95 -6.31 4.18
C GLY A 199 -0.57 -7.44 5.13
N GLY A 200 -1.48 -8.43 5.27
CA GLY A 200 -1.27 -9.67 6.00
C GLY A 200 -0.48 -10.72 5.23
N ASP A 201 -0.44 -10.60 3.92
CA ASP A 201 0.22 -11.51 3.03
C ASP A 201 1.74 -11.35 3.02
N PHE A 202 2.45 -12.46 2.91
CA PHE A 202 3.86 -12.46 2.53
C PHE A 202 4.24 -13.73 1.79
N TYR A 203 5.33 -13.64 1.03
CA TYR A 203 6.07 -14.82 0.56
C TYR A 203 7.55 -14.68 0.91
N ASP A 204 8.23 -15.81 1.00
CA ASP A 204 9.66 -15.85 1.23
C ASP A 204 10.30 -17.06 0.56
N TRP A 205 11.55 -16.93 0.20
CA TRP A 205 12.41 -18.06 -0.21
C TRP A 205 13.82 -17.90 0.29
N GLN A 206 14.48 -19.04 0.48
CA GLN A 206 15.88 -19.09 0.82
C GLN A 206 16.49 -20.39 0.31
N VAL A 207 17.79 -20.36 0.04
CA VAL A 207 18.55 -21.58 -0.27
C VAL A 207 19.21 -22.06 1.02
N VAL A 208 18.91 -23.31 1.40
CA VAL A 208 19.46 -23.97 2.59
C VAL A 208 20.04 -25.32 2.16
N SER A 209 21.35 -25.49 2.30
CA SER A 209 22.05 -26.74 1.95
C SER A 209 21.72 -27.23 0.52
N GLY A 210 21.67 -26.31 -0.47
CA GLY A 210 21.38 -26.62 -1.86
C GLY A 210 19.91 -26.86 -2.19
N ARG A 211 19.01 -26.77 -1.22
CA ARG A 211 17.56 -26.87 -1.39
C ARG A 211 16.91 -25.50 -1.34
N VAL A 212 15.80 -25.32 -2.05
CA VAL A 212 15.01 -24.08 -2.01
C VAL A 212 13.87 -24.26 -1.02
N VAL A 213 13.87 -23.46 0.02
CA VAL A 213 12.74 -23.33 0.95
C VAL A 213 11.85 -22.22 0.44
N LEU A 214 10.55 -22.48 0.33
CA LEU A 214 9.53 -21.57 -0.14
C LEU A 214 8.42 -21.46 0.90
N THR A 215 7.95 -20.26 1.18
CA THR A 215 6.79 -20.01 2.03
C THR A 215 5.90 -18.97 1.36
N LEU A 216 4.59 -19.20 1.36
CA LEU A 216 3.56 -18.19 1.18
C LEU A 216 2.61 -18.32 2.35
N ALA A 217 2.27 -17.20 2.97
CA ALA A 217 1.35 -17.18 4.11
C ALA A 217 0.49 -15.92 4.08
N ASP A 218 -0.70 -16.08 4.66
CA ASP A 218 -1.70 -15.04 4.79
C ASP A 218 -2.21 -15.01 6.23
N VAL A 219 -2.12 -13.84 6.84
CA VAL A 219 -2.50 -13.58 8.23
C VAL A 219 -3.91 -13.03 8.27
N MET A 220 -4.77 -13.64 9.05
CA MET A 220 -6.12 -13.14 9.31
C MET A 220 -6.14 -11.65 9.66
N GLY A 221 -6.97 -10.89 8.97
CA GLY A 221 -7.14 -9.44 9.19
C GLY A 221 -6.41 -8.61 8.16
N ARG A 222 -6.39 -7.29 8.36
CA ARG A 222 -5.88 -6.33 7.38
C ARG A 222 -5.11 -5.19 8.04
N GLY A 223 -4.28 -4.51 7.26
CA GLY A 223 -3.56 -3.32 7.68
C GLY A 223 -2.40 -3.61 8.61
N LEU A 224 -2.00 -2.62 9.42
CA LEU A 224 -0.75 -2.64 10.17
C LEU A 224 -0.64 -3.81 11.18
N GLY A 225 -1.75 -4.19 11.82
CA GLY A 225 -1.77 -5.32 12.76
C GLY A 225 -1.40 -6.63 12.08
N ALA A 226 -2.05 -6.96 10.96
CA ALA A 226 -1.75 -8.15 10.17
C ALA A 226 -0.32 -8.10 9.60
N ALA A 227 0.14 -6.94 9.14
CA ALA A 227 1.50 -6.74 8.63
C ALA A 227 2.60 -7.03 9.67
N ILE A 228 2.40 -6.63 10.93
CA ILE A 228 3.34 -6.91 12.03
C ILE A 228 3.40 -8.41 12.31
N ILE A 229 2.24 -9.08 12.37
CA ILE A 229 2.17 -10.54 12.56
C ILE A 229 2.83 -11.25 11.37
N ALA A 230 2.55 -10.83 10.13
CA ALA A 230 3.17 -11.38 8.92
C ALA A 230 4.69 -11.31 8.96
N ALA A 231 5.26 -10.17 9.34
CA ALA A 231 6.72 -10.00 9.49
C ALA A 231 7.30 -10.93 10.58
N THR A 232 6.58 -11.12 11.68
CA THR A 232 6.98 -12.02 12.76
C THR A 232 6.95 -13.48 12.31
N VAL A 233 5.84 -13.92 11.71
CA VAL A 233 5.66 -15.28 11.18
C VAL A 233 6.73 -15.60 10.14
N ARG A 234 6.97 -14.69 9.20
CA ARG A 234 8.02 -14.81 8.19
C ARG A 234 9.39 -15.02 8.83
N SER A 235 9.73 -14.21 9.83
CA SER A 235 11.04 -14.27 10.50
C SER A 235 11.23 -15.59 11.24
N VAL A 236 10.20 -16.08 11.92
CA VAL A 236 10.22 -17.37 12.63
C VAL A 236 10.35 -18.52 11.64
N LEU A 237 9.49 -18.61 10.61
CA LEU A 237 9.56 -19.67 9.60
C LEU A 237 10.92 -19.69 8.89
N ARG A 238 11.44 -18.53 8.51
CA ARG A 238 12.76 -18.40 7.89
C ARG A 238 13.89 -18.93 8.80
N GLY A 239 13.78 -18.66 10.09
CA GLY A 239 14.78 -19.10 11.09
C GLY A 239 14.76 -20.62 11.31
N VAL A 240 13.58 -21.18 11.58
CA VAL A 240 13.43 -22.60 11.90
C VAL A 240 13.70 -23.52 10.71
N SER A 241 13.37 -23.09 9.51
CA SER A 241 13.57 -23.86 8.26
C SER A 241 15.03 -24.10 7.90
N ARG A 242 15.96 -23.44 8.58
CA ARG A 242 17.39 -23.71 8.42
C ARG A 242 17.85 -25.01 9.09
N HIS A 243 17.06 -25.50 10.05
CA HIS A 243 17.48 -26.56 10.94
C HIS A 243 16.48 -27.73 11.02
N ALA A 244 15.30 -27.58 10.44
CA ALA A 244 14.20 -28.54 10.53
C ALA A 244 13.69 -28.93 9.14
N GLY A 245 13.10 -30.12 9.02
CA GLY A 245 12.32 -30.54 7.88
C GLY A 245 11.01 -29.75 7.77
N VAL A 246 10.24 -29.97 6.70
CA VAL A 246 9.06 -29.17 6.37
C VAL A 246 8.01 -29.19 7.50
N GLU A 247 7.60 -30.39 7.93
CA GLU A 247 6.62 -30.58 9.01
C GLU A 247 7.13 -30.08 10.36
N ASP A 248 8.39 -30.36 10.69
CA ASP A 248 9.01 -29.92 11.95
C ASP A 248 9.17 -28.41 12.02
N ALA A 249 9.51 -27.76 10.87
CA ALA A 249 9.63 -26.32 10.78
C ALA A 249 8.30 -25.61 11.06
N VAL A 250 7.19 -26.09 10.45
CA VAL A 250 5.85 -25.52 10.67
C VAL A 250 5.39 -25.78 12.11
N ALA A 251 5.60 -26.98 12.67
CA ALA A 251 5.25 -27.31 14.04
C ALA A 251 6.08 -26.50 15.07
N LEU A 252 7.37 -26.26 14.79
CA LEU A 252 8.21 -25.43 15.65
C LEU A 252 7.81 -23.95 15.57
N ALA A 253 7.52 -23.46 14.36
CA ALA A 253 7.04 -22.12 14.18
C ALA A 253 5.73 -21.87 14.94
N GLU A 254 4.77 -22.80 14.87
CA GLU A 254 3.52 -22.70 15.62
C GLU A 254 3.75 -22.58 17.12
N ARG A 255 4.60 -23.45 17.70
CA ARG A 255 4.91 -23.38 19.14
C ARG A 255 5.54 -22.05 19.57
N VAL A 256 6.38 -21.47 18.71
CA VAL A 256 7.01 -20.17 18.98
C VAL A 256 6.00 -19.04 18.89
N LEU A 257 5.08 -19.10 17.92
CA LEU A 257 4.10 -18.07 17.60
C LEU A 257 2.82 -18.16 18.46
N GLU A 258 2.53 -19.32 19.03
CA GLU A 258 1.31 -19.60 19.80
C GLU A 258 0.94 -18.49 20.79
N PRO A 259 1.86 -18.01 21.67
CA PRO A 259 1.50 -16.99 22.66
C PRO A 259 1.11 -15.64 22.04
N ASP A 260 1.65 -15.31 20.86
CA ASP A 260 1.36 -14.08 20.17
C ASP A 260 0.06 -14.19 19.36
N LEU A 261 -0.17 -15.32 18.70
CA LEU A 261 -1.39 -15.59 17.93
C LEU A 261 -2.62 -15.69 18.86
N ASP A 262 -2.49 -16.40 19.98
CA ASP A 262 -3.57 -16.51 21.00
C ASP A 262 -3.94 -15.14 21.57
N ARG A 263 -2.94 -14.33 21.96
CA ARG A 263 -3.16 -13.01 22.53
C ARG A 263 -3.81 -12.02 21.57
N THR A 264 -3.50 -12.13 20.28
CA THR A 264 -4.07 -11.27 19.23
C THR A 264 -5.36 -11.83 18.64
N GLY A 265 -5.72 -13.07 18.93
CA GLY A 265 -6.84 -13.77 18.31
C GLY A 265 -6.65 -14.03 16.82
N ALA A 266 -5.40 -14.00 16.33
CA ALA A 266 -5.08 -14.18 14.94
C ALA A 266 -4.76 -15.64 14.61
N PHE A 267 -5.00 -16.03 13.38
CA PHE A 267 -4.46 -17.25 12.78
C PHE A 267 -3.80 -16.95 11.44
N VAL A 268 -3.00 -17.90 10.96
CA VAL A 268 -2.22 -17.73 9.73
C VAL A 268 -2.39 -18.97 8.87
N THR A 269 -2.84 -18.78 7.64
CA THR A 269 -2.76 -19.83 6.62
C THR A 269 -1.37 -19.83 6.00
N ALA A 270 -0.78 -21.00 5.76
CA ALA A 270 0.57 -21.07 5.22
C ALA A 270 0.78 -22.29 4.32
N PHE A 271 1.39 -22.05 3.18
CA PHE A 271 2.00 -23.08 2.34
C PHE A 271 3.51 -23.01 2.51
N HIS A 272 4.10 -24.05 3.10
CA HIS A 272 5.54 -24.12 3.35
C HIS A 272 6.14 -25.33 2.64
N ALA A 273 7.15 -25.13 1.82
CA ALA A 273 7.71 -26.17 0.95
C ALA A 273 9.23 -26.14 0.87
N VAL A 274 9.80 -27.29 0.58
CA VAL A 274 11.23 -27.48 0.29
C VAL A 274 11.37 -28.22 -1.02
N LEU A 275 11.96 -27.56 -2.02
CA LEU A 275 12.36 -28.17 -3.28
C LEU A 275 13.77 -28.76 -3.14
N ASP A 276 13.92 -30.00 -3.57
CA ASP A 276 15.19 -30.60 -3.92
C ASP A 276 15.41 -30.46 -5.44
N PRO A 277 16.30 -29.54 -5.90
CA PRO A 277 16.40 -29.26 -7.33
C PRO A 277 16.92 -30.46 -8.15
N GLY A 278 17.73 -31.31 -7.53
CA GLY A 278 18.33 -32.47 -8.21
C GLY A 278 17.33 -33.55 -8.55
N SER A 279 16.40 -33.86 -7.63
CA SER A 279 15.35 -34.87 -7.84
C SER A 279 14.09 -34.27 -8.45
N GLY A 280 13.84 -32.98 -8.27
CA GLY A 280 12.57 -32.34 -8.64
C GLY A 280 11.43 -32.61 -7.64
N VAL A 281 11.75 -33.15 -6.47
CA VAL A 281 10.77 -33.40 -5.40
C VAL A 281 10.57 -32.15 -4.58
N VAL A 282 9.31 -31.75 -4.41
CA VAL A 282 8.83 -30.71 -3.51
C VAL A 282 8.15 -31.39 -2.33
N ARG A 283 8.72 -31.30 -1.14
CA ARG A 283 8.03 -31.65 0.11
C ARG A 283 7.34 -30.40 0.63
N TYR A 284 6.08 -30.53 1.03
CA TYR A 284 5.31 -29.37 1.49
C TYR A 284 4.36 -29.70 2.63
N THR A 285 4.05 -28.71 3.42
CA THR A 285 2.94 -28.70 4.38
C THR A 285 2.04 -27.50 4.06
N ASP A 286 0.77 -27.75 3.85
CA ASP A 286 -0.26 -26.75 3.68
C ASP A 286 -1.05 -26.63 4.98
N ALA A 287 -0.78 -25.58 5.74
CA ALA A 287 -1.42 -25.27 7.02
C ALA A 287 -2.68 -24.41 6.78
N GLY A 288 -3.72 -25.04 6.25
CA GLY A 288 -5.02 -24.42 6.03
C GLY A 288 -5.08 -23.41 4.88
N HIS A 289 -4.02 -23.31 4.05
CA HIS A 289 -3.99 -22.37 2.94
C HIS A 289 -4.85 -22.84 1.76
N GLY A 290 -4.67 -24.08 1.30
CA GLY A 290 -5.53 -24.76 0.34
C GLY A 290 -5.60 -24.17 -1.07
N LEU A 291 -4.67 -23.28 -1.44
CA LEU A 291 -4.69 -22.52 -2.70
C LEU A 291 -3.43 -22.77 -3.53
N ALA A 292 -2.88 -23.97 -3.45
CA ALA A 292 -1.77 -24.42 -4.27
C ALA A 292 -2.29 -25.26 -5.44
N VAL A 293 -1.82 -24.96 -6.65
CA VAL A 293 -2.22 -25.63 -7.91
C VAL A 293 -0.98 -26.05 -8.68
N VAL A 294 -1.00 -27.26 -9.23
CA VAL A 294 0.02 -27.74 -10.17
C VAL A 294 -0.56 -27.71 -11.58
N ARG A 295 0.17 -27.06 -12.48
CA ARG A 295 -0.08 -27.14 -13.91
C ARG A 295 0.83 -28.16 -14.54
N SER A 296 0.27 -29.20 -15.10
CA SER A 296 1.00 -30.22 -15.86
C SER A 296 1.42 -29.70 -17.24
N ALA A 297 2.36 -30.39 -17.89
CA ALA A 297 2.84 -30.02 -19.23
C ALA A 297 1.73 -30.01 -20.30
N ASP A 298 0.70 -30.85 -20.15
CA ASP A 298 -0.47 -30.87 -21.02
C ASP A 298 -1.50 -29.74 -20.77
N GLY A 299 -1.21 -28.87 -19.74
CA GLY A 299 -2.06 -27.76 -19.36
C GLY A 299 -3.12 -28.10 -18.32
N THR A 300 -3.25 -29.34 -17.90
CA THR A 300 -4.18 -29.74 -16.83
C THR A 300 -3.80 -29.10 -15.52
N LEU A 301 -4.78 -28.56 -14.79
CA LEU A 301 -4.61 -28.00 -13.45
C LEU A 301 -5.06 -29.00 -12.39
N ARG A 302 -4.32 -29.10 -11.32
CA ARG A 302 -4.63 -29.94 -10.17
C ARG A 302 -4.35 -29.22 -8.89
N ARG A 303 -5.38 -29.02 -8.08
CA ARG A 303 -5.27 -28.42 -6.74
C ARG A 303 -4.61 -29.38 -5.76
N LEU A 304 -3.76 -28.85 -4.87
CA LEU A 304 -3.21 -29.56 -3.72
C LEU A 304 -4.11 -29.30 -2.51
N GLY A 305 -4.39 -30.34 -1.74
CA GLY A 305 -5.22 -30.23 -0.53
C GLY A 305 -4.40 -29.74 0.67
N ALA A 306 -5.05 -29.10 1.64
CA ALA A 306 -4.46 -28.75 2.90
C ALA A 306 -4.13 -30.01 3.72
N GLN A 307 -3.01 -29.96 4.48
CA GLN A 307 -2.54 -31.06 5.33
C GLN A 307 -2.83 -30.83 6.81
N GLY A 308 -3.50 -29.75 7.16
CA GLY A 308 -3.89 -29.45 8.53
C GLY A 308 -4.50 -28.06 8.66
N PRO A 309 -4.86 -27.66 9.89
CA PRO A 309 -5.46 -26.36 10.17
C PRO A 309 -4.43 -25.21 10.03
N PRO A 310 -4.89 -23.96 9.92
CA PRO A 310 -4.04 -22.78 10.04
C PRO A 310 -3.23 -22.74 11.32
N LEU A 311 -2.09 -22.04 11.32
CA LEU A 311 -1.31 -21.78 12.53
C LEU A 311 -2.13 -20.91 13.48
N GLY A 312 -2.17 -21.28 14.75
CA GLY A 312 -2.95 -20.59 15.78
C GLY A 312 -4.43 -20.95 15.84
N ALA A 313 -5.00 -21.61 14.82
CA ALA A 313 -6.42 -21.99 14.83
C ALA A 313 -6.71 -23.28 15.60
N ALA A 314 -5.75 -24.21 15.66
CA ALA A 314 -5.91 -25.49 16.35
C ALA A 314 -4.53 -26.00 16.80
N VAL A 315 -4.03 -25.39 17.84
CA VAL A 315 -2.68 -25.67 18.39
C VAL A 315 -2.52 -27.13 18.80
N GLY A 316 -1.38 -27.71 18.45
CA GLY A 316 -1.02 -29.09 18.81
C GLY A 316 -1.61 -30.17 17.91
N LEU A 317 -2.43 -29.84 16.93
CA LEU A 317 -2.83 -30.82 15.91
C LEU A 317 -1.67 -31.07 14.92
N PRO A 318 -1.35 -32.35 14.64
CA PRO A 318 -0.26 -32.67 13.71
C PRO A 318 -0.63 -32.24 12.28
N ARG A 319 0.37 -31.73 11.58
CA ARG A 319 0.30 -31.50 10.13
C ARG A 319 1.24 -32.47 9.45
N ALA A 320 0.73 -33.18 8.47
CA ALA A 320 1.56 -34.08 7.68
C ALA A 320 2.30 -33.30 6.59
N ALA A 321 3.50 -33.78 6.22
CA ALA A 321 4.10 -33.35 4.95
C ALA A 321 3.56 -34.21 3.82
N ALA A 322 3.37 -33.59 2.65
CA ALA A 322 3.11 -34.29 1.39
C ALA A 322 4.29 -34.08 0.44
N GLU A 323 4.38 -34.94 -0.56
CA GLU A 323 5.41 -34.89 -1.59
C GLU A 323 4.77 -34.74 -2.98
N LEU A 324 5.41 -33.93 -3.80
CA LEU A 324 5.08 -33.67 -5.18
C LEU A 324 6.36 -33.77 -6.00
N ALA A 325 6.41 -34.64 -7.00
CA ALA A 325 7.47 -34.61 -7.99
C ALA A 325 7.01 -33.73 -9.17
N LEU A 326 7.72 -32.64 -9.44
CA LEU A 326 7.48 -31.81 -10.62
C LEU A 326 8.33 -32.36 -11.79
N ALA A 327 7.65 -32.74 -12.87
CA ALA A 327 8.30 -33.12 -14.12
C ALA A 327 8.77 -31.88 -14.91
N PRO A 328 9.70 -32.01 -15.88
CA PRO A 328 10.03 -30.91 -16.79
C PRO A 328 8.78 -30.30 -17.44
N GLY A 329 8.71 -28.98 -17.50
CA GLY A 329 7.56 -28.21 -18.00
C GLY A 329 6.41 -28.05 -17.01
N GLU A 330 6.42 -28.72 -15.86
CA GLU A 330 5.38 -28.55 -14.83
C GLU A 330 5.61 -27.31 -13.96
N THR A 331 4.53 -26.76 -13.44
CA THR A 331 4.55 -25.52 -12.68
C THR A 331 3.68 -25.65 -11.41
N LEU A 332 4.26 -25.38 -10.26
CA LEU A 332 3.53 -25.17 -9.01
C LEU A 332 3.24 -23.68 -8.84
N VAL A 333 1.99 -23.35 -8.58
CA VAL A 333 1.52 -22.00 -8.27
C VAL A 333 0.84 -22.01 -6.92
N VAL A 334 1.23 -21.10 -6.06
CA VAL A 334 0.58 -20.84 -4.77
C VAL A 334 0.10 -19.40 -4.77
N ALA A 335 -1.16 -19.17 -4.44
CA ALA A 335 -1.76 -17.84 -4.42
C ALA A 335 -2.56 -17.63 -3.15
N SER A 336 -2.70 -16.38 -2.68
CA SER A 336 -3.59 -16.03 -1.59
C SER A 336 -5.04 -15.90 -2.05
N ASP A 337 -5.97 -15.88 -1.10
CA ASP A 337 -7.42 -15.88 -1.35
C ASP A 337 -7.93 -14.58 -1.98
N GLY A 338 -7.22 -13.45 -1.81
CA GLY A 338 -7.56 -12.19 -2.46
C GLY A 338 -7.59 -12.26 -4.00
N LEU A 339 -6.96 -13.29 -4.60
CA LEU A 339 -7.09 -13.58 -6.02
C LEU A 339 -8.49 -14.10 -6.36
N LEU A 340 -9.16 -14.76 -5.41
CA LEU A 340 -10.44 -15.45 -5.57
C LEU A 340 -11.63 -14.60 -5.11
N ASP A 341 -11.39 -13.61 -4.25
CA ASP A 341 -12.43 -12.78 -3.69
C ASP A 341 -12.89 -11.72 -4.70
N ARG A 342 -14.11 -11.84 -5.15
CA ARG A 342 -14.81 -10.89 -6.02
C ARG A 342 -16.17 -10.51 -5.44
N GLY A 343 -16.18 -10.10 -4.18
CA GLY A 343 -17.39 -9.72 -3.47
C GLY A 343 -18.28 -10.92 -3.15
N ASP A 344 -19.46 -11.01 -3.73
CA ASP A 344 -20.47 -12.02 -3.34
C ASP A 344 -20.20 -13.46 -3.84
N ARG A 345 -19.11 -13.71 -4.54
CA ARG A 345 -18.81 -15.02 -5.12
C ARG A 345 -17.34 -15.44 -4.96
N ALA A 346 -17.11 -16.50 -4.20
CA ALA A 346 -15.84 -17.20 -4.23
C ALA A 346 -15.64 -17.93 -5.56
N LEU A 347 -14.48 -17.73 -6.19
CA LEU A 347 -14.11 -18.40 -7.44
C LEU A 347 -13.25 -19.63 -7.16
N ASP A 348 -13.26 -20.59 -8.06
CA ASP A 348 -12.37 -21.75 -7.97
C ASP A 348 -10.94 -21.35 -8.42
N PRO A 349 -9.88 -21.71 -7.67
CA PRO A 349 -8.51 -21.39 -8.05
C PRO A 349 -8.12 -21.88 -9.45
N GLU A 350 -8.55 -23.08 -9.84
CA GLU A 350 -8.27 -23.62 -11.17
C GLU A 350 -8.88 -22.75 -12.28
N ASP A 351 -10.12 -22.30 -12.11
CA ASP A 351 -10.80 -21.43 -13.09
C ASP A 351 -10.11 -20.06 -13.23
N VAL A 352 -9.63 -19.52 -12.10
CA VAL A 352 -8.99 -18.21 -12.09
C VAL A 352 -7.59 -18.27 -12.69
N LEU A 353 -6.85 -19.34 -12.43
CA LEU A 353 -5.47 -19.53 -12.86
C LEU A 353 -5.34 -20.13 -14.28
N ALA A 354 -6.37 -20.79 -14.82
CA ALA A 354 -6.30 -21.49 -16.11
C ALA A 354 -5.80 -20.58 -17.24
N ALA A 355 -6.43 -19.44 -17.45
CA ALA A 355 -6.06 -18.53 -18.55
C ALA A 355 -4.69 -17.86 -18.36
N PRO A 356 -4.35 -17.29 -17.19
CA PRO A 356 -3.02 -16.76 -16.94
C PRO A 356 -1.90 -17.79 -17.16
N LEU A 357 -2.04 -18.97 -16.58
CA LEU A 357 -1.02 -20.03 -16.67
C LEU A 357 -0.94 -20.67 -18.05
N GLY A 358 -2.10 -20.81 -18.74
CA GLY A 358 -2.15 -21.39 -20.09
C GLY A 358 -1.35 -20.60 -21.13
N ALA A 359 -1.26 -19.28 -20.96
CA ALA A 359 -0.54 -18.38 -21.86
C ALA A 359 0.88 -18.02 -21.36
N ALA A 360 1.29 -18.48 -20.17
CA ALA A 360 2.56 -18.12 -19.58
C ALA A 360 3.74 -18.87 -20.21
N THR A 361 4.81 -18.14 -20.49
CA THR A 361 6.05 -18.65 -21.09
C THR A 361 7.18 -18.83 -20.08
N SER A 362 7.07 -18.19 -18.90
CA SER A 362 8.03 -18.30 -17.79
C SER A 362 7.32 -18.14 -16.45
N ALA A 363 8.02 -18.39 -15.34
CA ALA A 363 7.49 -18.16 -14.00
C ALA A 363 7.16 -16.66 -13.78
N ALA A 364 8.02 -15.76 -14.26
CA ALA A 364 7.79 -14.30 -14.17
C ALA A 364 6.57 -13.87 -14.99
N ASP A 365 6.42 -14.35 -16.24
CA ASP A 365 5.25 -14.06 -17.07
C ASP A 365 3.95 -14.60 -16.43
N ALA A 366 4.01 -15.76 -15.76
CA ALA A 366 2.86 -16.28 -15.02
C ALA A 366 2.42 -15.35 -13.88
N VAL A 367 3.38 -14.87 -13.07
CA VAL A 367 3.11 -13.91 -12.00
C VAL A 367 2.51 -12.62 -12.55
N ASP A 368 3.11 -12.03 -13.59
CA ASP A 368 2.62 -10.78 -14.20
C ASP A 368 1.20 -10.90 -14.74
N ARG A 369 0.85 -12.03 -15.37
CA ARG A 369 -0.50 -12.31 -15.88
C ARG A 369 -1.52 -12.43 -14.76
N VAL A 370 -1.17 -13.13 -13.67
CA VAL A 370 -2.03 -13.26 -12.49
C VAL A 370 -2.26 -11.90 -11.87
N LEU A 371 -1.22 -11.09 -11.67
CA LEU A 371 -1.34 -9.74 -11.10
C LEU A 371 -2.10 -8.77 -12.03
N THR A 372 -1.92 -8.87 -13.35
CA THR A 372 -2.69 -8.07 -14.31
C THR A 372 -4.18 -8.35 -14.19
N ARG A 373 -4.56 -9.63 -14.04
CA ARG A 373 -5.94 -10.03 -13.76
C ARG A 373 -6.44 -9.48 -12.42
N ALA A 374 -5.63 -9.52 -11.37
CA ALA A 374 -5.97 -8.96 -10.06
C ALA A 374 -6.16 -7.43 -10.12
N ARG A 375 -5.29 -6.71 -10.84
CA ARG A 375 -5.38 -5.25 -11.02
C ARG A 375 -6.58 -4.80 -11.84
N SER A 376 -7.09 -5.64 -12.73
CA SER A 376 -8.27 -5.33 -13.56
C SER A 376 -9.60 -5.40 -12.78
N ALA A 377 -9.60 -5.90 -11.55
CA ALA A 377 -10.78 -5.87 -10.68
C ALA A 377 -11.02 -4.44 -10.16
N THR A 378 -12.27 -3.99 -10.25
CA THR A 378 -12.68 -2.62 -9.86
C THR A 378 -12.59 -2.39 -8.35
N ASP A 379 -12.76 -3.46 -7.57
CA ASP A 379 -12.59 -3.48 -6.12
C ASP A 379 -11.70 -4.67 -5.76
N ARG A 380 -10.69 -4.40 -4.97
CA ARG A 380 -9.78 -5.42 -4.46
C ARG A 380 -9.85 -5.40 -2.94
N PRO A 381 -10.70 -6.26 -2.38
CA PRO A 381 -10.99 -6.22 -0.95
C PRO A 381 -9.83 -6.77 -0.10
N ASP A 382 -8.95 -7.60 -0.69
CA ASP A 382 -7.83 -8.23 0.02
C ASP A 382 -6.51 -8.21 -0.74
N ASP A 383 -5.42 -8.54 -0.02
CA ASP A 383 -4.08 -8.67 -0.55
C ASP A 383 -4.02 -9.81 -1.58
N VAL A 384 -3.22 -9.64 -2.63
CA VAL A 384 -3.02 -10.68 -3.64
C VAL A 384 -1.55 -11.03 -3.69
N THR A 385 -1.23 -12.24 -3.25
CA THR A 385 0.12 -12.78 -3.30
C THR A 385 0.16 -14.02 -4.19
N VAL A 386 1.16 -14.12 -5.03
CA VAL A 386 1.37 -15.28 -5.89
C VAL A 386 2.85 -15.65 -5.94
N VAL A 387 3.11 -16.95 -5.87
CA VAL A 387 4.44 -17.54 -6.05
C VAL A 387 4.34 -18.66 -7.06
N VAL A 388 5.29 -18.67 -7.99
CA VAL A 388 5.39 -19.64 -9.08
C VAL A 388 6.76 -20.32 -9.03
N LEU A 389 6.73 -21.64 -9.02
CA LEU A 389 7.90 -22.51 -9.18
C LEU A 389 7.71 -23.37 -10.42
N ARG A 390 8.52 -23.15 -11.45
CA ARG A 390 8.46 -23.89 -12.71
C ARG A 390 9.73 -24.71 -12.93
N ARG A 391 9.57 -25.97 -13.31
CA ARG A 391 10.68 -26.76 -13.79
C ARG A 391 10.89 -26.48 -15.28
N GLY A 392 12.09 -26.09 -15.69
CA GLY A 392 12.44 -25.86 -17.08
C GLY A 392 12.22 -27.10 -17.95
N ASP A 393 11.99 -26.87 -19.23
CA ASP A 393 11.99 -27.96 -20.23
C ASP A 393 13.40 -28.53 -20.32
N ALA A 394 13.55 -29.85 -20.43
CA ALA A 394 14.83 -30.59 -20.43
C ALA A 394 15.66 -30.32 -21.70
#